data_d24a2dbe92ce4ef1a9e7e5437a7520c3
#
_entry.id   d24a2dbe92ce4ef1a9e7e5437a7520c3
#
_cell.length_a   1.000
_cell.length_b   1.000
_cell.length_c   1.000
_cell.angle_alpha   90.00
_cell.angle_beta   90.00
_cell.angle_gamma   90.00
#
_symmetry.space_group_name_H-M   'P 1'
#
loop_
_entity.id
_entity.type
_entity.pdbx_description
1 polymer ?
#
loop_
_entity_poly.entity_id
_entity_poly.type
_entity_poly.pdbx_seq_one_letter_code
_entity_poly.pdbx_strand_id
1 'polypeptide(L)'
;MHARADPTSSSPAWAAAATGRFAAILFDLDGTLVDSVAAVERAWSRWRTEEAVPDGVPPFPHGVPARVLVDSVIPLSGRERALQRLEEIETSEADAAVAVLGARELLTVVADARWAIVTSAAASVARARMRAAGLPLPRVFITGDDDITGKPSPKPFELAARRLGVDTAECVALEDSEMGLRSASAAGCAVIRVGTGADATALDSLRIRRDGESLIIETDHLQA
;
A
#
# COMPACT_ATOMS: atom_id res chain seq x y z
N MET A 1 -30.66 -29.08 18.33
CA MET A 1 -30.40 -28.63 16.95
C MET A 1 -29.02 -27.96 16.98
N HIS A 2 -27.96 -28.76 16.74
CA HIS A 2 -26.57 -28.28 16.81
C HIS A 2 -26.18 -27.68 15.47
N ALA A 3 -25.92 -26.38 15.45
CA ALA A 3 -25.33 -25.72 14.30
C ALA A 3 -23.92 -26.30 14.09
N ARG A 4 -23.68 -26.93 12.95
CA ARG A 4 -22.35 -27.34 12.51
C ARG A 4 -21.54 -26.08 12.15
N ALA A 5 -20.40 -25.92 12.78
CA ALA A 5 -19.40 -24.92 12.36
C ALA A 5 -18.93 -25.26 10.93
N ASP A 6 -18.87 -24.25 10.10
CA ASP A 6 -18.38 -24.35 8.71
C ASP A 6 -16.84 -24.52 8.74
N PRO A 7 -16.28 -25.61 8.19
CA PRO A 7 -14.85 -25.89 8.26
C PRO A 7 -14.00 -25.12 7.21
N THR A 8 -14.54 -24.10 6.54
CA THR A 8 -13.85 -23.40 5.43
C THR A 8 -13.25 -22.04 5.79
N SER A 9 -13.25 -21.64 7.06
CA SER A 9 -12.54 -20.44 7.52
C SER A 9 -11.08 -20.78 7.84
N SER A 10 -10.27 -21.11 6.84
CA SER A 10 -8.82 -21.00 6.98
C SER A 10 -8.46 -19.51 7.00
N SER A 11 -7.92 -19.03 8.11
CA SER A 11 -7.33 -17.69 8.17
C SER A 11 -6.41 -17.50 6.97
N PRO A 12 -6.48 -16.35 6.27
CA PRO A 12 -5.62 -16.11 5.12
C PRO A 12 -4.15 -16.21 5.52
N ALA A 13 -3.30 -16.62 4.59
CA ALA A 13 -1.87 -16.90 4.84
C ALA A 13 -1.06 -15.72 5.45
N TRP A 14 -1.59 -14.49 5.34
CA TRP A 14 -1.02 -13.28 5.97
C TRP A 14 -1.48 -13.03 7.42
N ALA A 15 -2.30 -13.89 8.00
CA ALA A 15 -2.76 -13.74 9.39
C ALA A 15 -1.66 -14.05 10.43
N ALA A 16 -0.53 -14.64 10.00
CA ALA A 16 0.64 -14.81 10.85
C ALA A 16 1.69 -13.76 10.43
N ALA A 17 2.07 -12.87 11.34
CA ALA A 17 3.10 -11.89 11.08
C ALA A 17 4.40 -12.59 10.64
N ALA A 18 4.95 -12.19 9.49
CA ALA A 18 6.13 -12.82 8.93
C ALA A 18 7.38 -12.43 9.74
N THR A 19 7.92 -13.38 10.49
CA THR A 19 9.24 -13.26 11.13
C THR A 19 10.27 -14.02 10.30
N GLY A 20 11.40 -13.39 9.98
CA GLY A 20 12.38 -14.08 9.16
C GLY A 20 13.51 -13.20 8.60
N ARG A 21 14.27 -13.79 7.68
CA ARG A 21 15.33 -13.14 6.92
C ARG A 21 14.86 -12.88 5.50
N PHE A 22 15.01 -11.64 5.04
CA PHE A 22 14.55 -11.18 3.73
C PHE A 22 15.67 -10.44 2.98
N ALA A 23 15.68 -10.55 1.65
CA ALA A 23 16.60 -9.83 0.78
C ALA A 23 16.12 -8.40 0.49
N ALA A 24 14.80 -8.15 0.57
CA ALA A 24 14.20 -6.84 0.34
C ALA A 24 12.90 -6.65 1.12
N ILE A 25 12.54 -5.38 1.32
CA ILE A 25 11.25 -4.98 1.90
C ILE A 25 10.49 -4.10 0.89
N LEU A 26 9.21 -4.42 0.68
CA LEU A 26 8.31 -3.74 -0.24
C LEU A 26 7.19 -3.08 0.57
N PHE A 27 7.12 -1.76 0.52
CA PHE A 27 6.13 -1.00 1.26
C PHE A 27 4.99 -0.56 0.35
N ASP A 28 3.76 -0.78 0.78
CA ASP A 28 2.69 0.11 0.34
C ASP A 28 2.92 1.53 0.91
N LEU A 29 2.18 2.51 0.41
CA LEU A 29 2.33 3.90 0.82
C LEU A 29 1.21 4.37 1.73
N ASP A 30 -0.02 4.43 1.19
CA ASP A 30 -1.17 5.08 1.80
C ASP A 30 -1.83 4.17 2.84
N GLY A 31 -1.80 4.56 4.12
CA GLY A 31 -2.23 3.71 5.24
C GLY A 31 -1.09 2.86 5.82
N THR A 32 0.03 2.75 5.11
CA THR A 32 1.22 1.96 5.53
C THR A 32 2.35 2.85 6.02
N LEU A 33 2.94 3.69 5.17
CA LEU A 33 4.01 4.63 5.52
C LEU A 33 3.48 6.05 5.77
N VAL A 34 2.38 6.39 5.12
CA VAL A 34 1.76 7.72 5.16
C VAL A 34 0.30 7.59 5.56
N ASP A 35 -0.10 8.28 6.62
CA ASP A 35 -1.50 8.51 6.92
C ASP A 35 -2.03 9.61 5.99
N SER A 36 -2.75 9.19 4.96
CA SER A 36 -3.33 10.02 3.92
C SER A 36 -4.86 9.90 3.83
N VAL A 37 -5.50 9.09 4.70
CA VAL A 37 -6.92 8.77 4.61
C VAL A 37 -7.78 10.03 4.50
N ALA A 38 -7.60 10.98 5.40
CA ALA A 38 -8.37 12.22 5.39
C ALA A 38 -8.11 13.08 4.13
N ALA A 39 -6.89 13.08 3.60
CA ALA A 39 -6.56 13.80 2.37
C ALA A 39 -7.23 13.16 1.15
N VAL A 40 -7.20 11.83 1.07
CA VAL A 40 -7.85 11.04 0.02
C VAL A 40 -9.37 11.29 0.03
N GLU A 41 -10.00 11.19 1.20
CA GLU A 41 -11.46 11.39 1.33
C GLU A 41 -11.88 12.80 0.90
N ARG A 42 -11.13 13.86 1.28
CA ARG A 42 -11.40 15.22 0.83
C ARG A 42 -11.23 15.37 -0.68
N ALA A 43 -10.13 14.85 -1.23
CA ALA A 43 -9.85 14.90 -2.65
C ALA A 43 -10.97 14.22 -3.46
N TRP A 44 -11.38 13.03 -3.06
CA TRP A 44 -12.44 12.28 -3.72
C TRP A 44 -13.80 12.93 -3.58
N SER A 45 -14.14 13.49 -2.41
CA SER A 45 -15.39 14.25 -2.20
C SER A 45 -15.46 15.45 -3.12
N ARG A 46 -14.37 16.22 -3.21
CA ARG A 46 -14.28 17.38 -4.11
C ARG A 46 -14.40 16.96 -5.57
N TRP A 47 -13.64 15.95 -6.00
CA TRP A 47 -13.67 15.45 -7.37
C TRP A 47 -15.06 14.94 -7.77
N ARG A 48 -15.74 14.18 -6.90
CA ARG A 48 -17.10 13.70 -7.14
C ARG A 48 -18.07 14.85 -7.37
N THR A 49 -17.93 15.93 -6.62
CA THR A 49 -18.75 17.13 -6.79
C THR A 49 -18.45 17.81 -8.12
N GLU A 50 -17.17 18.00 -8.47
CA GLU A 50 -16.75 18.65 -9.72
C GLU A 50 -17.17 17.84 -10.97
N GLU A 51 -17.12 16.51 -10.92
CA GLU A 51 -17.51 15.61 -12.02
C GLU A 51 -19.01 15.23 -11.99
N ALA A 52 -19.79 15.77 -11.07
CA ALA A 52 -21.22 15.46 -10.90
C ALA A 52 -21.52 13.96 -10.80
N VAL A 53 -20.67 13.22 -10.07
CA VAL A 53 -20.87 11.78 -9.83
C VAL A 53 -22.16 11.57 -9.03
N PRO A 54 -23.08 10.68 -9.46
CA PRO A 54 -24.35 10.49 -8.76
C PRO A 54 -24.21 10.07 -7.29
N ASP A 55 -25.09 10.53 -6.43
CA ASP A 55 -25.09 10.23 -4.98
C ASP A 55 -25.23 8.74 -4.65
N GLY A 56 -25.78 7.92 -5.55
CA GLY A 56 -25.93 6.49 -5.37
C GLY A 56 -24.65 5.67 -5.57
N VAL A 57 -23.56 6.29 -6.00
CA VAL A 57 -22.26 5.60 -6.15
C VAL A 57 -21.62 5.47 -4.77
N PRO A 58 -21.33 4.23 -4.30
CA PRO A 58 -20.72 4.03 -2.99
C PRO A 58 -19.32 4.68 -2.89
N PRO A 59 -18.83 4.92 -1.67
CA PRO A 59 -17.42 5.30 -1.46
C PRO A 59 -16.48 4.29 -2.09
N PHE A 60 -15.39 4.77 -2.64
CA PHE A 60 -14.43 3.89 -3.28
C PHE A 60 -13.54 3.18 -2.24
N PRO A 61 -13.28 1.86 -2.40
CA PRO A 61 -12.41 1.15 -1.47
C PRO A 61 -10.95 1.61 -1.61
N HIS A 62 -10.25 1.71 -0.47
CA HIS A 62 -8.83 2.01 -0.45
C HIS A 62 -8.01 0.91 -1.18
N GLY A 63 -6.87 1.30 -1.75
CA GLY A 63 -5.98 0.39 -2.47
C GLY A 63 -6.35 0.12 -3.94
N VAL A 64 -7.53 0.56 -4.40
CA VAL A 64 -7.93 0.46 -5.81
C VAL A 64 -7.31 1.61 -6.62
N PRO A 65 -6.73 1.34 -7.81
CA PRO A 65 -6.20 2.40 -8.66
C PRO A 65 -7.27 3.41 -9.07
N ALA A 66 -6.94 4.70 -9.02
CA ALA A 66 -7.83 5.80 -9.37
C ALA A 66 -8.48 5.62 -10.76
N ARG A 67 -7.73 5.12 -11.75
CA ARG A 67 -8.25 4.84 -13.10
C ARG A 67 -9.44 3.89 -13.08
N VAL A 68 -9.37 2.80 -12.30
CA VAL A 68 -10.47 1.81 -12.22
C VAL A 68 -11.74 2.48 -11.71
N LEU A 69 -11.60 3.38 -10.75
CA LEU A 69 -12.72 4.10 -10.15
C LEU A 69 -13.30 5.14 -11.13
N VAL A 70 -12.44 5.94 -11.77
CA VAL A 70 -12.84 6.92 -12.78
C VAL A 70 -13.56 6.21 -13.94
N ASP A 71 -13.00 5.09 -14.42
CA ASP A 71 -13.58 4.31 -15.52
C ASP A 71 -14.96 3.72 -15.19
N SER A 72 -15.26 3.52 -13.92
CA SER A 72 -16.55 2.98 -13.47
C SER A 72 -17.69 4.02 -13.47
N VAL A 73 -17.37 5.33 -13.37
CA VAL A 73 -18.37 6.40 -13.20
C VAL A 73 -18.34 7.45 -14.30
N ILE A 74 -17.23 7.59 -15.05
CA ILE A 74 -17.06 8.60 -16.09
C ILE A 74 -17.20 7.98 -17.48
N PRO A 75 -17.99 8.57 -18.39
CA PRO A 75 -18.07 8.16 -19.78
C PRO A 75 -16.69 8.20 -20.47
N LEU A 76 -16.45 7.28 -21.41
CA LEU A 76 -15.15 7.07 -22.06
C LEU A 76 -14.48 8.38 -22.55
N SER A 77 -15.26 9.28 -23.14
CA SER A 77 -14.75 10.55 -23.68
C SER A 77 -14.24 11.53 -22.64
N GLY A 78 -14.59 11.34 -21.35
CA GLY A 78 -14.18 12.23 -20.24
C GLY A 78 -13.12 11.65 -19.31
N ARG A 79 -12.78 10.37 -19.42
CA ARG A 79 -11.98 9.64 -18.43
C ARG A 79 -10.59 10.22 -18.20
N GLU A 80 -9.84 10.50 -19.26
CA GLU A 80 -8.48 11.03 -19.15
C GLU A 80 -8.47 12.41 -18.46
N ARG A 81 -9.40 13.30 -18.85
CA ARG A 81 -9.54 14.61 -18.19
C ARG A 81 -9.93 14.47 -16.72
N ALA A 82 -10.88 13.59 -16.42
CA ALA A 82 -11.35 13.37 -15.06
C ALA A 82 -10.28 12.74 -14.18
N LEU A 83 -9.49 11.81 -14.70
CA LEU A 83 -8.35 11.21 -14.01
C LEU A 83 -7.27 12.25 -13.72
N GLN A 84 -6.88 13.04 -14.72
CA GLN A 84 -5.92 14.13 -14.54
C GLN A 84 -6.42 15.13 -13.47
N ARG A 85 -7.73 15.45 -13.49
CA ARG A 85 -8.30 16.35 -12.50
C ARG A 85 -8.26 15.77 -11.09
N LEU A 86 -8.53 14.48 -10.94
CA LEU A 86 -8.40 13.80 -9.64
C LEU A 86 -6.96 13.87 -9.13
N GLU A 87 -5.98 13.60 -9.98
CA GLU A 87 -4.57 13.65 -9.65
C GLU A 87 -4.12 15.05 -9.19
N GLU A 88 -4.58 16.11 -9.86
CA GLU A 88 -4.35 17.51 -9.47
C GLU A 88 -4.91 17.79 -8.07
N ILE A 89 -6.15 17.35 -7.80
CA ILE A 89 -6.79 17.55 -6.50
C ILE A 89 -6.04 16.76 -5.42
N GLU A 90 -5.74 15.47 -5.63
CA GLU A 90 -5.00 14.66 -4.67
C GLU A 90 -3.61 15.23 -4.37
N THR A 91 -2.93 15.77 -5.38
CA THR A 91 -1.64 16.45 -5.21
C THR A 91 -1.79 17.73 -4.38
N SER A 92 -2.86 18.50 -4.60
CA SER A 92 -3.13 19.73 -3.83
C SER A 92 -3.51 19.48 -2.37
N GLU A 93 -4.09 18.31 -2.06
CA GLU A 93 -4.48 17.89 -0.71
C GLU A 93 -3.33 17.14 0.02
N ALA A 94 -2.22 16.86 -0.65
CA ALA A 94 -1.14 16.05 -0.11
C ALA A 94 -0.46 16.66 1.13
N ASP A 95 -0.51 17.98 1.30
CA ASP A 95 0.11 18.68 2.45
C ASP A 95 -0.46 18.26 3.81
N ALA A 96 -1.66 17.65 3.82
CA ALA A 96 -2.26 17.10 5.03
C ALA A 96 -1.79 15.67 5.36
N ALA A 97 -1.00 15.05 4.50
CA ALA A 97 -0.46 13.71 4.73
C ALA A 97 0.68 13.75 5.76
N VAL A 98 0.66 12.83 6.71
CA VAL A 98 1.67 12.72 7.77
C VAL A 98 2.30 11.33 7.77
N ALA A 99 3.52 11.21 8.29
CA ALA A 99 4.14 9.90 8.44
C ALA A 99 3.38 9.04 9.48
N VAL A 100 3.12 7.79 9.17
CA VAL A 100 2.64 6.81 10.15
C VAL A 100 3.70 6.67 11.24
N LEU A 101 3.26 6.48 12.49
CA LEU A 101 4.17 6.32 13.63
C LEU A 101 5.15 5.16 13.37
N GLY A 102 6.44 5.41 13.53
CA GLY A 102 7.51 4.45 13.24
C GLY A 102 8.04 4.44 11.80
N ALA A 103 7.35 5.09 10.85
CA ALA A 103 7.76 5.07 9.43
C ALA A 103 9.14 5.70 9.18
N ARG A 104 9.46 6.81 9.86
CA ARG A 104 10.76 7.50 9.70
C ARG A 104 11.91 6.66 10.23
N GLU A 105 11.73 6.10 11.41
CA GLU A 105 12.68 5.23 12.08
C GLU A 105 12.93 3.98 11.23
N LEU A 106 11.87 3.36 10.75
CA LEU A 106 11.93 2.19 9.88
C LEU A 106 12.71 2.49 8.59
N LEU A 107 12.38 3.56 7.87
CA LEU A 107 13.07 3.94 6.65
C LEU A 107 14.53 4.33 6.88
N THR A 108 14.88 4.82 8.07
CA THR A 108 16.28 5.06 8.46
C THR A 108 17.05 3.74 8.61
N VAL A 109 16.45 2.72 9.23
CA VAL A 109 17.08 1.40 9.39
C VAL A 109 17.31 0.72 8.04
N VAL A 110 16.37 0.87 7.09
CA VAL A 110 16.46 0.22 5.77
C VAL A 110 17.10 1.08 4.70
N ALA A 111 17.61 2.26 5.02
CA ALA A 111 18.10 3.25 4.04
C ALA A 111 19.11 2.68 3.03
N ASP A 112 20.04 1.82 3.49
CA ASP A 112 21.04 1.16 2.64
C ASP A 112 20.67 -0.26 2.24
N ALA A 113 19.46 -0.73 2.57
CA ALA A 113 18.95 -2.03 2.16
C ALA A 113 18.25 -1.94 0.80
N ARG A 114 17.82 -3.10 0.27
CA ARG A 114 16.93 -3.14 -0.89
C ARG A 114 15.49 -2.91 -0.43
N TRP A 115 14.93 -1.77 -0.78
CA TRP A 115 13.53 -1.48 -0.51
C TRP A 115 12.87 -0.73 -1.65
N ALA A 116 11.57 -0.86 -1.75
CA ALA A 116 10.74 -0.21 -2.76
C ALA A 116 9.42 0.27 -2.15
N ILE A 117 8.79 1.25 -2.81
CA ILE A 117 7.39 1.57 -2.62
C ILE A 117 6.59 0.94 -3.77
N VAL A 118 5.42 0.38 -3.44
CA VAL A 118 4.47 -0.24 -4.36
C VAL A 118 3.08 0.30 -4.05
N THR A 119 2.69 1.38 -4.73
CA THR A 119 1.41 2.07 -4.49
C THR A 119 0.50 2.08 -5.70
N SER A 120 -0.81 2.20 -5.47
CA SER A 120 -1.81 2.42 -6.52
C SER A 120 -1.98 3.90 -6.90
N ALA A 121 -1.39 4.82 -6.14
CA ALA A 121 -1.43 6.25 -6.44
C ALA A 121 -0.56 6.60 -7.66
N ALA A 122 -0.93 7.67 -8.37
CA ALA A 122 -0.08 8.27 -9.41
C ALA A 122 1.25 8.73 -8.82
N ALA A 123 2.32 8.74 -9.61
CA ALA A 123 3.68 9.08 -9.15
C ALA A 123 3.78 10.51 -8.60
N SER A 124 3.07 11.46 -9.18
CA SER A 124 3.00 12.85 -8.71
C SER A 124 2.41 12.94 -7.31
N VAL A 125 1.27 12.26 -7.07
CA VAL A 125 0.54 12.19 -5.80
C VAL A 125 1.39 11.51 -4.74
N ALA A 126 1.92 10.33 -5.04
CA ALA A 126 2.75 9.56 -4.12
C ALA A 126 4.00 10.36 -3.68
N ARG A 127 4.68 11.04 -4.61
CA ARG A 127 5.83 11.91 -4.29
C ARG A 127 5.42 13.12 -3.43
N ALA A 128 4.26 13.71 -3.69
CA ALA A 128 3.75 14.83 -2.89
C ALA A 128 3.48 14.40 -1.45
N ARG A 129 2.80 13.25 -1.25
CA ARG A 129 2.52 12.66 0.07
C ARG A 129 3.81 12.31 0.83
N MET A 130 4.79 11.67 0.17
CA MET A 130 6.10 11.37 0.77
C MET A 130 6.82 12.63 1.22
N ARG A 131 6.80 13.68 0.39
CA ARG A 131 7.41 14.98 0.73
C ARG A 131 6.73 15.65 1.92
N ALA A 132 5.39 15.71 1.93
CA ALA A 132 4.61 16.27 3.02
C ALA A 132 4.88 15.52 4.34
N ALA A 133 4.92 14.19 4.29
CA ALA A 133 5.27 13.35 5.42
C ALA A 133 6.76 13.45 5.82
N GLY A 134 7.62 14.12 5.02
CA GLY A 134 9.06 14.24 5.25
C GLY A 134 9.78 12.90 5.22
N LEU A 135 9.34 11.99 4.35
CA LEU A 135 9.93 10.67 4.16
C LEU A 135 10.85 10.65 2.92
N PRO A 136 11.93 9.86 2.92
CA PRO A 136 12.85 9.76 1.80
C PRO A 136 12.19 8.99 0.63
N LEU A 137 12.52 9.38 -0.62
CA LEU A 137 12.07 8.66 -1.79
C LEU A 137 12.93 7.41 -2.03
N PRO A 138 12.34 6.25 -2.38
CA PRO A 138 13.08 5.04 -2.72
C PRO A 138 13.75 5.14 -4.09
N ARG A 139 14.73 4.27 -4.34
CA ARG A 139 15.31 4.08 -5.68
C ARG A 139 14.35 3.35 -6.62
N VAL A 140 13.55 2.44 -6.09
CA VAL A 140 12.50 1.69 -6.80
C VAL A 140 11.13 2.15 -6.31
N PHE A 141 10.35 2.69 -7.23
CA PHE A 141 9.04 3.27 -6.96
C PHE A 141 8.07 2.75 -8.03
N ILE A 142 7.15 1.87 -7.62
CA ILE A 142 6.06 1.33 -8.45
C ILE A 142 4.80 2.12 -8.11
N THR A 143 4.16 2.66 -9.11
CA THR A 143 3.01 3.58 -8.97
C THR A 143 1.87 3.19 -9.89
N GLY A 144 0.74 3.89 -9.77
CA GLY A 144 -0.40 3.71 -10.66
C GLY A 144 -0.12 4.06 -12.14
N ASP A 145 1.00 4.74 -12.42
CA ASP A 145 1.40 5.12 -13.78
C ASP A 145 2.22 4.04 -14.49
N ASP A 146 2.69 3.01 -13.77
CA ASP A 146 3.37 1.89 -14.41
C ASP A 146 2.37 1.12 -15.30
N ASP A 147 2.77 0.81 -16.54
CA ASP A 147 1.93 0.09 -17.53
C ASP A 147 1.80 -1.40 -17.16
N ILE A 148 1.14 -1.66 -16.05
CA ILE A 148 0.87 -3.00 -15.52
C ILE A 148 -0.54 -3.06 -14.91
N THR A 149 -1.06 -4.28 -14.76
CA THR A 149 -2.28 -4.48 -13.99
C THR A 149 -2.00 -4.20 -12.51
N GLY A 150 -2.71 -3.23 -11.92
CA GLY A 150 -2.57 -2.85 -10.52
C GLY A 150 -3.07 -3.91 -9.53
N LYS A 151 -2.97 -3.61 -8.23
CA LYS A 151 -3.51 -4.45 -7.15
C LYS A 151 -4.99 -4.78 -7.40
N PRO A 152 -5.46 -6.01 -7.19
CA PRO A 152 -4.83 -7.14 -6.50
C PRO A 152 -3.96 -8.06 -7.38
N SER A 153 -3.63 -7.68 -8.62
CA SER A 153 -2.71 -8.47 -9.45
C SER A 153 -1.33 -8.54 -8.77
N PRO A 154 -0.58 -9.65 -8.89
CA PRO A 154 0.78 -9.76 -8.35
C PRO A 154 1.80 -8.84 -9.03
N LYS A 155 1.49 -8.35 -10.22
CA LYS A 155 2.43 -7.62 -11.09
C LYS A 155 3.16 -6.44 -10.44
N PRO A 156 2.53 -5.59 -9.58
CA PRO A 156 3.24 -4.49 -8.94
C PRO A 156 4.38 -4.97 -8.03
N PHE A 157 4.16 -6.01 -7.23
CA PHE A 157 5.17 -6.57 -6.34
C PHE A 157 6.24 -7.35 -7.11
N GLU A 158 5.86 -8.11 -8.15
CA GLU A 158 6.79 -8.76 -9.07
C GLU A 158 7.71 -7.75 -9.78
N LEU A 159 7.16 -6.61 -10.22
CA LEU A 159 7.93 -5.55 -10.86
C LEU A 159 8.91 -4.90 -9.87
N ALA A 160 8.49 -4.66 -8.63
CA ALA A 160 9.34 -4.11 -7.58
C ALA A 160 10.53 -5.04 -7.27
N ALA A 161 10.27 -6.33 -7.02
CA ALA A 161 11.30 -7.33 -6.77
C ALA A 161 12.30 -7.44 -7.93
N ARG A 162 11.79 -7.50 -9.17
CA ARG A 162 12.63 -7.51 -10.38
C ARG A 162 13.51 -6.25 -10.50
N ARG A 163 12.98 -5.04 -10.22
CA ARG A 163 13.77 -3.79 -10.24
C ARG A 163 14.81 -3.74 -9.12
N LEU A 164 14.58 -4.44 -8.01
CA LEU A 164 15.53 -4.59 -6.91
C LEU A 164 16.57 -5.71 -7.16
N GLY A 165 16.35 -6.55 -8.17
CA GLY A 165 17.22 -7.67 -8.50
C GLY A 165 17.13 -8.84 -7.50
N VAL A 166 15.93 -9.11 -6.96
CA VAL A 166 15.65 -10.18 -6.00
C VAL A 166 14.44 -11.01 -6.42
N ASP A 167 14.30 -12.23 -5.88
CA ASP A 167 13.08 -13.02 -6.03
C ASP A 167 11.97 -12.51 -5.09
N THR A 168 10.73 -12.59 -5.51
CA THR A 168 9.59 -12.21 -4.67
C THR A 168 9.49 -13.07 -3.41
N ALA A 169 9.87 -14.34 -3.47
CA ALA A 169 9.91 -15.24 -2.31
C ALA A 169 10.95 -14.82 -1.23
N GLU A 170 11.91 -13.97 -1.59
CA GLU A 170 12.89 -13.40 -0.68
C GLU A 170 12.48 -12.02 -0.15
N CYS A 171 11.29 -11.53 -0.56
CA CYS A 171 10.76 -10.23 -0.14
C CYS A 171 9.73 -10.38 0.97
N VAL A 172 9.68 -9.35 1.83
CA VAL A 172 8.53 -9.12 2.72
C VAL A 172 7.81 -7.86 2.26
N ALA A 173 6.48 -7.92 2.20
CA ALA A 173 5.61 -6.78 1.89
C ALA A 173 4.91 -6.29 3.16
N LEU A 174 4.87 -4.98 3.36
CA LEU A 174 4.09 -4.30 4.39
C LEU A 174 2.90 -3.61 3.73
N GLU A 175 1.69 -3.91 4.18
CA GLU A 175 0.43 -3.50 3.54
C GLU A 175 -0.70 -3.37 4.54
N ASP A 176 -1.60 -2.42 4.33
CA ASP A 176 -2.79 -2.20 5.16
C ASP A 176 -4.09 -2.65 4.47
N SER A 177 -4.15 -2.58 3.14
CA SER A 177 -5.35 -2.82 2.33
C SER A 177 -5.50 -4.28 1.93
N GLU A 178 -6.75 -4.77 1.88
CA GLU A 178 -7.06 -6.13 1.43
C GLU A 178 -6.59 -6.40 -0.01
N MET A 179 -6.66 -5.39 -0.89
CA MET A 179 -6.25 -5.50 -2.29
C MET A 179 -4.72 -5.66 -2.40
N GLY A 180 -3.98 -4.92 -1.58
CA GLY A 180 -2.54 -5.00 -1.56
C GLY A 180 -2.02 -6.28 -0.90
N LEU A 181 -2.64 -6.72 0.21
CA LEU A 181 -2.33 -8.00 0.85
C LEU A 181 -2.47 -9.16 -0.12
N ARG A 182 -3.58 -9.20 -0.89
CA ARG A 182 -3.79 -10.20 -1.94
C ARG A 182 -2.75 -10.11 -3.05
N SER A 183 -2.41 -8.89 -3.47
CA SER A 183 -1.41 -8.66 -4.51
C SER A 183 -0.03 -9.18 -4.11
N ALA A 184 0.44 -8.82 -2.91
CA ALA A 184 1.72 -9.26 -2.37
C ALA A 184 1.79 -10.78 -2.15
N SER A 185 0.72 -11.37 -1.58
CA SER A 185 0.61 -12.81 -1.39
C SER A 185 0.59 -13.56 -2.71
N ALA A 186 -0.16 -13.07 -3.71
CA ALA A 186 -0.19 -13.67 -5.05
C ALA A 186 1.16 -13.59 -5.77
N ALA A 187 1.98 -12.57 -5.46
CA ALA A 187 3.36 -12.46 -5.96
C ALA A 187 4.33 -13.44 -5.26
N GLY A 188 3.92 -14.09 -4.18
CA GLY A 188 4.75 -15.01 -3.41
C GLY A 188 5.60 -14.33 -2.32
N CYS A 189 5.36 -13.05 -2.02
CA CYS A 189 6.01 -12.38 -0.90
C CYS A 189 5.51 -12.90 0.44
N ALA A 190 6.37 -12.89 1.46
CA ALA A 190 5.91 -12.85 2.84
C ALA A 190 5.15 -11.53 3.07
N VAL A 191 4.08 -11.55 3.87
CA VAL A 191 3.22 -10.37 4.03
C VAL A 191 3.02 -10.05 5.50
N ILE A 192 3.16 -8.79 5.86
CA ILE A 192 2.82 -8.24 7.16
C ILE A 192 1.68 -7.24 6.95
N ARG A 193 0.51 -7.51 7.53
CA ARG A 193 -0.55 -6.52 7.61
C ARG A 193 -0.16 -5.46 8.64
N VAL A 194 -0.10 -4.21 8.22
CA VAL A 194 0.15 -3.07 9.12
C VAL A 194 -1.15 -2.31 9.40
N GLY A 195 -1.19 -1.62 10.53
CA GLY A 195 -2.34 -0.82 10.93
C GLY A 195 -2.65 -0.92 12.43
N THR A 196 -3.86 -0.52 12.82
CA THR A 196 -4.33 -0.48 14.21
C THR A 196 -5.38 -1.55 14.55
N GLY A 197 -5.72 -2.43 13.59
CA GLY A 197 -6.68 -3.52 13.79
C GLY A 197 -6.09 -4.68 14.62
N ALA A 198 -6.96 -5.53 15.16
CA ALA A 198 -6.54 -6.67 15.99
C ALA A 198 -5.69 -7.72 15.23
N ASP A 199 -5.83 -7.77 13.91
CA ASP A 199 -5.09 -8.65 13.00
C ASP A 199 -3.95 -7.93 12.26
N ALA A 200 -3.63 -6.70 12.69
CA ALA A 200 -2.59 -5.86 12.10
C ALA A 200 -1.44 -5.63 13.09
N THR A 201 -0.25 -5.41 12.54
CA THR A 201 0.95 -5.06 13.30
C THR A 201 1.15 -3.54 13.23
N ALA A 202 1.31 -2.88 14.37
CA ALA A 202 1.68 -1.48 14.37
C ALA A 202 3.11 -1.31 13.83
N LEU A 203 3.32 -0.33 12.96
CA LEU A 203 4.60 -0.18 12.26
C LEU A 203 5.76 0.08 13.23
N ASP A 204 5.52 0.82 14.31
CA ASP A 204 6.48 1.12 15.38
C ASP A 204 6.81 -0.07 16.30
N SER A 205 6.01 -1.15 16.23
CA SER A 205 6.26 -2.41 16.96
C SER A 205 7.14 -3.39 16.17
N LEU A 206 7.42 -3.13 14.89
CA LEU A 206 8.30 -3.97 14.09
C LEU A 206 9.77 -3.81 14.56
N ARG A 207 10.44 -4.93 14.78
CA ARG A 207 11.88 -4.98 15.02
C ARG A 207 12.58 -5.37 13.72
N ILE A 208 13.24 -4.40 13.10
CA ILE A 208 13.99 -4.61 11.86
C ILE A 208 15.45 -4.30 12.11
N ARG A 209 16.32 -5.21 11.69
CA ARG A 209 17.78 -5.01 11.72
C ARG A 209 18.42 -5.53 10.45
N ARG A 210 19.55 -4.97 10.10
CA ARG A 210 20.36 -5.44 8.98
C ARG A 210 21.30 -6.57 9.44
N ASP A 211 21.51 -7.52 8.54
CA ASP A 211 22.50 -8.57 8.66
C ASP A 211 23.15 -8.80 7.29
N GLY A 212 24.24 -8.08 7.04
CA GLY A 212 24.86 -7.98 5.73
C GLY A 212 23.92 -7.29 4.73
N GLU A 213 23.65 -7.98 3.61
CA GLU A 213 22.70 -7.52 2.59
C GLU A 213 21.24 -7.89 2.90
N SER A 214 20.99 -8.66 3.96
CA SER A 214 19.67 -9.11 4.36
C SER A 214 19.07 -8.24 5.44
N LEU A 215 17.75 -8.30 5.56
CA LEU A 215 16.94 -7.74 6.63
C LEU A 215 16.43 -8.88 7.51
N ILE A 216 16.56 -8.73 8.82
CA ILE A 216 15.89 -9.59 9.79
C ILE A 216 14.73 -8.83 10.36
N ILE A 217 13.55 -9.41 10.28
CA ILE A 217 12.30 -8.83 10.75
C ILE A 217 11.73 -9.73 11.83
N GLU A 218 11.40 -9.12 12.94
CA GLU A 218 10.74 -9.75 14.09
C GLU A 218 9.50 -8.92 14.43
N THR A 219 8.40 -9.60 14.64
CA THR A 219 7.17 -8.98 15.12
C THR A 219 7.01 -9.31 16.58
N ASP A 220 6.82 -8.33 17.43
CA ASP A 220 6.45 -8.55 18.83
C ASP A 220 5.01 -9.14 18.80
N HIS A 221 4.91 -10.48 18.78
CA HIS A 221 3.64 -11.09 19.14
C HIS A 221 3.38 -10.78 20.60
N LEU A 222 2.40 -9.93 20.86
CA LEU A 222 1.79 -9.87 22.18
C LEU A 222 1.42 -11.30 22.56
N GLN A 223 2.17 -11.87 23.52
CA GLN A 223 1.79 -13.11 24.15
C GLN A 223 0.41 -12.88 24.78
N ALA A 224 -0.59 -13.58 24.24
CA ALA A 224 -1.93 -13.60 24.79
C ALA A 224 -1.95 -14.37 26.10
#